data_3b8d704e77b7d6f95c35548b1bc9f752
#
_entry.id   3b8d704e77b7d6f95c35548b1bc9f752
#
_cell.length_a   1.000
_cell.length_b   1.000
_cell.length_c   1.000
_cell.angle_alpha   90.00
_cell.angle_beta   90.00
_cell.angle_gamma   90.00
#
_symmetry.space_group_name_H-M   'P 1'
#
loop_
_entity.id
_entity.type
_entity.pdbx_description
1 polymer ?
#
loop_
_entity_poly.entity_id
_entity_poly.type
_entity_poly.pdbx_seq_one_letter_code
_entity_poly.pdbx_strand_id
1 'polypeptide(L)'
;MSDQDLRKERGRGQSRRKFIQSGSALAAASFAHHLASGPSMASAETPPAEFQASNAETPGAKFRRVLADPEPGMAPGAYDIPSARLIEHHGFDAVVVGGSACVLVGYGVPNTGLVTLTKLTDFAGHIAQSISLPVLADADDAGRTPEQTYRAIQGFESAGLGCVMFEDRDLGPGGRLVSVELMTDKIRAAVDARRDPDLVIMARCDAVSLGTPVEEALDRGAAYAEAGADTLYFAGLGMDEYPRASEFVKRSLISTVNDSPLADLKKNKISLGLYVGHALNVALGAAHQALGELKSTGRVANLGERSLPRDVNRMLMRR
;
A
#
# COMPACT_ATOMS: atom_id res chain seq x y z
N MET A 1 29.90 -42.87 -23.33
CA MET A 1 30.09 -41.58 -24.01
C MET A 1 31.43 -41.06 -23.55
N SER A 2 32.41 -41.00 -24.43
CA SER A 2 33.81 -40.77 -24.13
C SER A 2 34.16 -39.26 -24.17
N ASP A 3 35.19 -38.93 -23.44
CA ASP A 3 35.75 -37.60 -23.21
C ASP A 3 36.13 -36.77 -24.45
N GLN A 4 35.80 -37.23 -25.66
CA GLN A 4 36.09 -36.57 -26.93
C GLN A 4 34.94 -35.69 -27.48
N ASP A 5 33.73 -35.79 -26.92
CA ASP A 5 32.55 -34.98 -27.39
C ASP A 5 32.45 -33.60 -26.74
N LEU A 6 33.24 -33.34 -25.69
CA LEU A 6 33.17 -32.05 -24.95
C LEU A 6 34.16 -30.98 -25.46
N ARG A 7 34.90 -31.24 -26.52
CA ARG A 7 35.89 -30.29 -27.08
C ARG A 7 35.48 -29.55 -28.35
N LYS A 8 34.24 -29.73 -28.87
CA LYS A 8 33.79 -29.09 -30.14
C LYS A 8 32.90 -27.86 -29.97
N GLU A 9 32.52 -27.47 -28.77
CA GLU A 9 31.67 -26.28 -28.55
C GLU A 9 32.36 -25.02 -27.98
N ARG A 10 33.70 -24.99 -27.96
CA ARG A 10 34.47 -23.80 -27.55
C ARG A 10 35.09 -23.04 -28.74
N GLY A 11 34.27 -22.64 -29.71
CA GLY A 11 34.78 -21.97 -30.89
C GLY A 11 33.85 -20.99 -31.59
N ARG A 12 33.03 -20.24 -30.87
CA ARG A 12 32.29 -19.06 -31.45
C ARG A 12 32.01 -17.99 -30.39
N GLY A 13 33.05 -17.32 -29.94
CA GLY A 13 32.95 -16.20 -29.00
C GLY A 13 33.91 -15.06 -29.36
N GLN A 14 33.86 -14.57 -30.60
CA GLN A 14 34.51 -13.30 -30.96
C GLN A 14 33.59 -12.53 -31.90
N SER A 15 32.91 -11.52 -31.39
CA SER A 15 32.54 -10.28 -32.09
C SER A 15 31.48 -9.47 -31.32
N ARG A 16 31.86 -8.92 -30.19
CA ARG A 16 31.06 -7.84 -29.56
C ARG A 16 31.89 -6.68 -29.00
N ARG A 17 33.19 -6.59 -29.39
CA ARG A 17 34.07 -5.50 -28.93
C ARG A 17 34.52 -4.53 -30.03
N LYS A 18 33.91 -4.51 -31.22
CA LYS A 18 34.33 -3.61 -32.33
C LYS A 18 33.22 -2.64 -32.79
N PHE A 19 32.18 -2.35 -32.00
CA PHE A 19 31.13 -1.43 -32.42
C PHE A 19 31.04 -0.13 -31.58
N ILE A 20 32.01 0.19 -30.74
CA ILE A 20 32.01 1.42 -29.93
C ILE A 20 33.28 2.27 -30.16
N GLN A 21 33.81 2.29 -31.35
CA GLN A 21 34.97 3.17 -31.65
C GLN A 21 34.94 3.85 -33.04
N SER A 22 33.73 4.12 -33.57
CA SER A 22 33.61 4.95 -34.78
C SER A 22 32.35 5.77 -34.75
N GLY A 23 32.33 6.82 -33.93
CA GLY A 23 31.15 7.68 -33.81
C GLY A 23 31.38 8.95 -32.99
N SER A 24 32.61 9.49 -32.99
CA SER A 24 32.88 10.75 -32.28
C SER A 24 33.90 11.58 -33.01
N ALA A 25 33.57 12.11 -34.15
CA ALA A 25 34.28 13.22 -34.79
C ALA A 25 33.47 13.68 -36.02
N LEU A 26 32.51 14.59 -35.82
CA LEU A 26 31.98 15.55 -36.83
C LEU A 26 30.72 16.20 -36.29
N ALA A 27 30.86 17.20 -35.43
CA ALA A 27 29.87 18.28 -35.22
C ALA A 27 30.41 19.31 -34.20
N ALA A 28 31.53 19.91 -34.53
CA ALA A 28 32.01 21.11 -33.81
C ALA A 28 32.60 22.10 -34.81
N ALA A 29 31.76 22.70 -35.64
CA ALA A 29 32.05 23.94 -36.37
C ALA A 29 30.75 24.43 -37.01
N SER A 30 30.04 25.34 -36.35
CA SER A 30 29.18 26.40 -36.95
C SER A 30 28.17 26.88 -35.91
N PHE A 31 28.61 27.66 -34.90
CA PHE A 31 27.76 28.59 -34.17
C PHE A 31 28.62 29.68 -33.52
N ALA A 32 29.24 30.47 -34.36
CA ALA A 32 29.77 31.77 -33.97
C ALA A 32 29.52 32.72 -35.14
N HIS A 33 28.41 33.49 -35.05
CA HIS A 33 28.18 34.81 -35.65
C HIS A 33 26.66 35.06 -35.67
N HIS A 34 26.19 35.67 -34.62
CA HIS A 34 25.07 36.65 -34.63
C HIS A 34 24.87 37.13 -33.17
N LEU A 35 25.81 37.94 -32.74
CA LEU A 35 25.60 38.87 -31.63
C LEU A 35 25.63 40.28 -32.21
N ALA A 36 24.47 40.84 -32.52
CA ALA A 36 24.28 42.29 -32.49
C ALA A 36 22.76 42.58 -32.66
N SER A 37 22.27 43.39 -31.71
CA SER A 37 21.04 44.21 -31.77
C SER A 37 19.68 43.48 -31.78
N GLY A 38 19.20 43.12 -30.58
CA GLY A 38 17.77 43.00 -30.27
C GLY A 38 17.37 43.90 -29.11
N PRO A 39 16.15 44.44 -29.08
CA PRO A 39 15.74 45.40 -28.06
C PRO A 39 15.67 44.77 -26.67
N SER A 40 16.08 45.53 -25.66
CA SER A 40 15.96 45.22 -24.23
C SER A 40 14.50 44.84 -23.90
N MET A 41 14.26 43.54 -23.73
CA MET A 41 13.03 43.06 -23.11
C MET A 41 13.17 43.27 -21.60
N ALA A 42 12.44 44.27 -21.08
CA ALA A 42 12.23 44.41 -19.65
C ALA A 42 11.73 43.05 -19.11
N SER A 43 12.46 42.47 -18.17
CA SER A 43 12.07 41.27 -17.41
C SER A 43 10.78 41.61 -16.66
N ALA A 44 9.64 41.21 -17.23
CA ALA A 44 8.42 41.10 -16.46
C ALA A 44 8.66 39.93 -15.48
N GLU A 45 8.92 40.27 -14.23
CA GLU A 45 8.84 39.31 -13.13
C GLU A 45 7.40 38.78 -13.10
N THR A 46 7.19 37.55 -13.64
CA THR A 46 5.96 36.82 -13.41
C THR A 46 5.92 36.52 -11.90
N PRO A 47 4.93 37.03 -11.16
CA PRO A 47 4.82 36.68 -9.76
C PRO A 47 4.72 35.14 -9.66
N PRO A 48 5.32 34.52 -8.63
CA PRO A 48 5.20 33.09 -8.43
C PRO A 48 3.69 32.75 -8.42
N ALA A 49 3.30 31.79 -9.24
CA ALA A 49 1.93 31.29 -9.25
C ALA A 49 1.56 30.94 -7.81
N GLU A 50 0.66 31.74 -7.22
CA GLU A 50 0.05 31.39 -5.94
C GLU A 50 -0.56 30.00 -6.15
N PHE A 51 -0.02 29.02 -5.44
CA PHE A 51 -0.55 27.66 -5.38
C PHE A 51 -1.94 27.81 -4.74
N GLN A 52 -2.96 27.97 -5.57
CA GLN A 52 -4.33 27.93 -5.10
C GLN A 52 -4.53 26.53 -4.55
N ALA A 53 -4.53 26.41 -3.23
CA ALA A 53 -4.90 25.20 -2.54
C ALA A 53 -6.26 24.77 -3.12
N SER A 54 -6.30 23.63 -3.82
CA SER A 54 -7.55 23.09 -4.32
C SER A 54 -8.44 22.85 -3.12
N ASN A 55 -9.71 23.34 -3.16
CA ASN A 55 -10.71 23.05 -2.13
C ASN A 55 -11.12 21.57 -2.09
N ALA A 56 -10.36 20.69 -2.72
CA ALA A 56 -10.60 19.25 -2.71
C ALA A 56 -10.19 18.65 -1.37
N GLU A 57 -11.08 17.88 -0.78
CA GLU A 57 -10.83 17.14 0.45
C GLU A 57 -9.61 16.22 0.30
N THR A 58 -8.66 16.27 1.24
CA THR A 58 -7.45 15.46 1.20
C THR A 58 -7.77 13.97 1.42
N PRO A 59 -6.90 13.04 0.98
CA PRO A 59 -7.07 11.62 1.28
C PRO A 59 -7.18 11.33 2.77
N GLY A 60 -6.41 12.04 3.61
CA GLY A 60 -6.47 11.95 5.06
C GLY A 60 -7.82 12.40 5.61
N ALA A 61 -8.32 13.56 5.19
CA ALA A 61 -9.64 14.07 5.59
C ALA A 61 -10.78 13.09 5.22
N LYS A 62 -10.73 12.51 4.02
CA LYS A 62 -11.69 11.47 3.61
C LYS A 62 -11.63 10.26 4.54
N PHE A 63 -10.44 9.80 4.90
CA PHE A 63 -10.30 8.64 5.78
C PHE A 63 -10.77 8.96 7.21
N ARG A 64 -10.47 10.15 7.74
CA ARG A 64 -11.00 10.60 9.05
C ARG A 64 -12.53 10.64 9.07
N ARG A 65 -13.16 11.04 7.99
CA ARG A 65 -14.62 11.03 7.88
C ARG A 65 -15.19 9.62 7.97
N VAL A 66 -14.55 8.63 7.32
CA VAL A 66 -14.95 7.22 7.45
C VAL A 66 -14.84 6.75 8.91
N LEU A 67 -13.77 7.11 9.61
CA LEU A 67 -13.59 6.73 11.03
C LEU A 67 -14.56 7.45 11.99
N ALA A 68 -15.03 8.63 11.61
CA ALA A 68 -15.95 9.45 12.42
C ALA A 68 -17.43 9.09 12.20
N ASP A 69 -17.75 8.27 11.20
CA ASP A 69 -19.11 7.83 10.95
C ASP A 69 -19.60 6.96 12.12
N PRO A 70 -20.83 7.18 12.63
CA PRO A 70 -21.41 6.36 13.69
C PRO A 70 -21.71 4.92 13.26
N GLU A 71 -21.82 4.66 11.95
CA GLU A 71 -21.90 3.32 11.39
C GLU A 71 -20.50 2.84 11.00
N PRO A 72 -20.16 1.56 11.27
CA PRO A 72 -18.86 1.03 10.92
C PRO A 72 -18.66 0.96 9.41
N GLY A 73 -17.53 1.45 8.92
CA GLY A 73 -17.17 1.37 7.51
C GLY A 73 -16.62 -0.01 7.12
N MET A 74 -16.54 -0.23 5.80
CA MET A 74 -15.97 -1.43 5.19
C MET A 74 -14.83 -1.06 4.23
N ALA A 75 -13.66 -1.68 4.41
CA ALA A 75 -12.49 -1.52 3.55
C ALA A 75 -12.03 -2.88 2.99
N PRO A 76 -12.52 -3.29 1.82
CA PRO A 76 -11.99 -4.47 1.14
C PRO A 76 -10.55 -4.27 0.66
N GLY A 77 -9.80 -5.39 0.58
CA GLY A 77 -8.43 -5.42 0.12
C GLY A 77 -8.35 -5.32 -1.41
N ALA A 78 -7.66 -4.28 -1.90
CA ALA A 78 -7.25 -4.21 -3.29
C ALA A 78 -5.88 -4.87 -3.48
N TYR A 79 -5.75 -5.64 -4.55
CA TYR A 79 -4.51 -6.30 -4.92
C TYR A 79 -3.98 -5.85 -6.30
N ASP A 80 -4.73 -5.01 -7.01
CA ASP A 80 -4.39 -4.34 -8.26
C ASP A 80 -5.37 -3.17 -8.51
N ILE A 81 -5.13 -2.41 -9.56
CA ILE A 81 -6.01 -1.30 -9.97
C ILE A 81 -7.43 -1.78 -10.35
N PRO A 82 -7.62 -2.86 -11.14
CA PRO A 82 -8.96 -3.37 -11.42
C PRO A 82 -9.76 -3.71 -10.17
N SER A 83 -9.16 -4.39 -9.19
CA SER A 83 -9.85 -4.73 -7.94
C SER A 83 -10.22 -3.49 -7.13
N ALA A 84 -9.34 -2.47 -7.07
CA ALA A 84 -9.65 -1.19 -6.42
C ALA A 84 -10.85 -0.48 -7.06
N ARG A 85 -10.92 -0.45 -8.40
CA ARG A 85 -12.05 0.12 -9.13
C ARG A 85 -13.34 -0.65 -8.94
N LEU A 86 -13.28 -1.98 -8.81
CA LEU A 86 -14.45 -2.79 -8.45
C LEU A 86 -14.95 -2.44 -7.04
N ILE A 87 -14.05 -2.29 -6.07
CA ILE A 87 -14.40 -1.87 -4.72
C ILE A 87 -15.11 -0.51 -4.75
N GLU A 88 -14.55 0.47 -5.45
CA GLU A 88 -15.17 1.79 -5.62
C GLU A 88 -16.54 1.71 -6.32
N HIS A 89 -16.65 0.90 -7.38
CA HIS A 89 -17.91 0.69 -8.11
C HIS A 89 -19.03 0.13 -7.22
N HIS A 90 -18.69 -0.72 -6.26
CA HIS A 90 -19.65 -1.30 -5.31
C HIS A 90 -19.99 -0.37 -4.14
N GLY A 91 -19.40 0.83 -4.06
CA GLY A 91 -19.75 1.85 -3.07
C GLY A 91 -19.27 1.56 -1.65
N PHE A 92 -18.11 0.92 -1.50
CA PHE A 92 -17.45 0.75 -0.20
C PHE A 92 -16.87 2.08 0.31
N ASP A 93 -16.54 2.13 1.60
CA ASP A 93 -16.16 3.37 2.30
C ASP A 93 -14.68 3.72 2.15
N ALA A 94 -13.83 2.69 2.08
CA ALA A 94 -12.38 2.81 1.94
C ALA A 94 -11.80 1.57 1.25
N VAL A 95 -10.50 1.62 0.96
CA VAL A 95 -9.73 0.50 0.42
C VAL A 95 -8.55 0.22 1.32
N VAL A 96 -8.25 -1.05 1.60
CA VAL A 96 -6.98 -1.44 2.23
C VAL A 96 -6.04 -2.07 1.21
N VAL A 97 -4.77 -1.63 1.21
CA VAL A 97 -3.68 -2.24 0.47
C VAL A 97 -2.77 -2.92 1.48
N GLY A 98 -2.93 -4.23 1.62
CA GLY A 98 -2.13 -5.04 2.55
C GLY A 98 -0.76 -5.37 1.99
N GLY A 99 0.28 -5.36 2.83
CA GLY A 99 1.64 -5.75 2.46
C GLY A 99 1.69 -7.16 1.83
N SER A 100 0.97 -8.12 2.41
CA SER A 100 0.90 -9.50 1.88
C SER A 100 0.32 -9.57 0.46
N ALA A 101 -0.69 -8.76 0.12
CA ALA A 101 -1.24 -8.72 -1.24
C ALA A 101 -0.22 -8.15 -2.23
N CYS A 102 0.47 -7.06 -1.85
CA CYS A 102 1.53 -6.46 -2.64
C CYS A 102 2.65 -7.46 -2.95
N VAL A 103 3.18 -8.16 -1.95
CA VAL A 103 4.30 -9.08 -2.15
C VAL A 103 3.91 -10.33 -2.94
N LEU A 104 2.69 -10.85 -2.73
CA LEU A 104 2.19 -12.01 -3.46
C LEU A 104 1.91 -11.69 -4.93
N VAL A 105 1.14 -10.64 -5.20
CA VAL A 105 0.70 -10.29 -6.57
C VAL A 105 1.80 -9.61 -7.35
N GLY A 106 2.55 -8.69 -6.72
CA GLY A 106 3.62 -7.95 -7.38
C GLY A 106 4.91 -8.75 -7.58
N TYR A 107 5.22 -9.69 -6.68
CA TYR A 107 6.55 -10.32 -6.63
C TYR A 107 6.52 -11.84 -6.46
N GLY A 108 5.40 -12.47 -6.10
CA GLY A 108 5.29 -13.91 -5.89
C GLY A 108 6.15 -14.45 -4.75
N VAL A 109 6.40 -13.64 -3.72
CA VAL A 109 7.23 -14.00 -2.56
C VAL A 109 6.43 -13.90 -1.26
N PRO A 110 6.85 -14.59 -0.18
CA PRO A 110 6.19 -14.44 1.12
C PRO A 110 6.48 -13.06 1.72
N ASN A 111 5.53 -12.55 2.54
CA ASN A 111 5.71 -11.28 3.28
C ASN A 111 6.63 -11.48 4.49
N THR A 112 7.92 -11.38 4.26
CA THR A 112 8.99 -11.57 5.27
C THR A 112 10.02 -10.43 5.20
N GLY A 113 9.58 -9.21 4.82
CA GLY A 113 10.46 -8.06 4.70
C GLY A 113 11.40 -8.07 3.48
N LEU A 114 11.09 -8.92 2.47
CA LEU A 114 11.89 -9.00 1.23
C LEU A 114 11.59 -7.83 0.27
N VAL A 115 10.41 -7.27 0.33
CA VAL A 115 9.99 -6.13 -0.48
C VAL A 115 10.26 -4.85 0.30
N THR A 116 10.89 -3.87 -0.34
CA THR A 116 11.27 -2.61 0.32
C THR A 116 10.06 -1.69 0.50
N LEU A 117 10.11 -0.81 1.51
CA LEU A 117 9.09 0.22 1.73
C LEU A 117 8.81 1.06 0.48
N THR A 118 9.82 1.41 -0.30
CA THR A 118 9.64 2.12 -1.58
C THR A 118 8.73 1.35 -2.53
N LYS A 119 8.91 0.03 -2.65
CA LYS A 119 8.06 -0.80 -3.51
C LYS A 119 6.64 -0.95 -2.98
N LEU A 120 6.45 -1.04 -1.66
CA LEU A 120 5.12 -1.01 -1.04
C LEU A 120 4.44 0.34 -1.29
N THR A 121 5.16 1.44 -1.13
CA THR A 121 4.66 2.80 -1.40
C THR A 121 4.26 2.99 -2.86
N ASP A 122 5.11 2.56 -3.82
CA ASP A 122 4.81 2.63 -5.25
C ASP A 122 3.54 1.85 -5.60
N PHE A 123 3.44 0.62 -5.08
CA PHE A 123 2.30 -0.25 -5.32
C PHE A 123 0.99 0.35 -4.76
N ALA A 124 1.00 0.78 -3.50
CA ALA A 124 -0.16 1.39 -2.86
C ALA A 124 -0.53 2.73 -3.52
N GLY A 125 0.46 3.52 -3.91
CA GLY A 125 0.27 4.80 -4.59
C GLY A 125 -0.39 4.66 -5.96
N HIS A 126 -0.02 3.66 -6.77
CA HIS A 126 -0.69 3.38 -8.04
C HIS A 126 -2.18 3.07 -7.84
N ILE A 127 -2.52 2.32 -6.78
CA ILE A 127 -3.91 2.04 -6.43
C ILE A 127 -4.61 3.32 -5.98
N ALA A 128 -4.04 4.07 -5.04
CA ALA A 128 -4.64 5.29 -4.50
C ALA A 128 -4.93 6.35 -5.59
N GLN A 129 -4.03 6.50 -6.56
CA GLN A 129 -4.19 7.44 -7.68
C GLN A 129 -5.22 6.98 -8.73
N SER A 130 -5.68 5.73 -8.68
CA SER A 130 -6.62 5.17 -9.66
C SER A 130 -8.09 5.25 -9.27
N ILE A 131 -8.39 5.64 -8.03
CA ILE A 131 -9.73 5.71 -7.42
C ILE A 131 -9.89 6.98 -6.61
N SER A 132 -11.12 7.32 -6.22
CA SER A 132 -11.44 8.48 -5.38
C SER A 132 -11.65 8.14 -3.91
N LEU A 133 -11.81 6.85 -3.59
CA LEU A 133 -11.92 6.38 -2.20
C LEU A 133 -10.61 6.61 -1.42
N PRO A 134 -10.69 6.86 -0.11
CA PRO A 134 -9.49 6.92 0.72
C PRO A 134 -8.86 5.53 0.85
N VAL A 135 -7.53 5.48 0.80
CA VAL A 135 -6.75 4.23 0.84
C VAL A 135 -5.92 4.17 2.11
N LEU A 136 -6.03 3.03 2.82
CA LEU A 136 -5.14 2.61 3.89
C LEU A 136 -4.05 1.73 3.31
N ALA A 137 -2.78 2.04 3.58
CA ALA A 137 -1.66 1.19 3.24
C ALA A 137 -1.05 0.53 4.48
N ASP A 138 -0.75 -0.76 4.36
CA ASP A 138 0.07 -1.50 5.31
C ASP A 138 1.55 -1.27 4.96
N ALA A 139 2.25 -0.57 5.84
CA ALA A 139 3.67 -0.25 5.71
C ALA A 139 4.58 -1.25 6.44
N ASP A 140 4.06 -2.45 6.74
CA ASP A 140 4.79 -3.45 7.52
C ASP A 140 5.34 -2.83 8.83
N ASP A 141 6.65 -2.91 9.09
CA ASP A 141 7.26 -2.26 10.27
C ASP A 141 7.58 -0.77 10.06
N ALA A 142 7.28 -0.18 8.90
CA ALA A 142 7.63 1.19 8.51
C ALA A 142 9.11 1.57 8.71
N GLY A 143 9.99 0.57 8.76
CA GLY A 143 11.42 0.73 9.04
C GLY A 143 11.78 0.50 10.52
N ARG A 144 13.06 0.26 10.76
CA ARG A 144 13.58 -0.18 12.06
C ARG A 144 13.91 0.95 13.01
N THR A 145 13.93 2.20 12.54
CA THR A 145 14.26 3.37 13.37
C THR A 145 13.23 4.47 13.15
N PRO A 146 13.05 5.41 14.10
CA PRO A 146 12.17 6.56 13.95
C PRO A 146 12.45 7.39 12.70
N GLU A 147 13.72 7.55 12.29
CA GLU A 147 14.09 8.31 11.10
C GLU A 147 13.68 7.60 9.80
N GLN A 148 13.71 6.26 9.81
CA GLN A 148 13.22 5.48 8.67
C GLN A 148 11.69 5.56 8.60
N THR A 149 11.00 5.47 9.73
CA THR A 149 9.56 5.67 9.82
C THR A 149 9.14 7.06 9.32
N TYR A 150 9.84 8.12 9.76
CA TYR A 150 9.61 9.48 9.29
C TYR A 150 9.63 9.57 7.76
N ARG A 151 10.67 9.01 7.12
CA ARG A 151 10.80 9.02 5.66
C ARG A 151 9.73 8.16 4.97
N ALA A 152 9.39 7.01 5.55
CA ALA A 152 8.34 6.14 5.02
C ALA A 152 6.99 6.86 4.98
N ILE A 153 6.60 7.51 6.08
CA ILE A 153 5.32 8.25 6.16
C ILE A 153 5.27 9.36 5.10
N GLN A 154 6.34 10.14 4.92
CA GLN A 154 6.40 11.16 3.86
C GLN A 154 6.23 10.54 2.46
N GLY A 155 6.79 9.35 2.23
CA GLY A 155 6.62 8.61 0.98
C GLY A 155 5.17 8.21 0.73
N PHE A 156 4.54 7.56 1.70
CA PHE A 156 3.14 7.14 1.61
C PHE A 156 2.19 8.34 1.45
N GLU A 157 2.38 9.40 2.21
CA GLU A 157 1.61 10.64 2.06
C GLU A 157 1.72 11.22 0.65
N SER A 158 2.96 11.35 0.13
CA SER A 158 3.21 11.86 -1.22
C SER A 158 2.62 10.96 -2.32
N ALA A 159 2.43 9.67 -2.04
CA ALA A 159 1.78 8.72 -2.93
C ALA A 159 0.23 8.83 -2.92
N GLY A 160 -0.35 9.62 -2.01
CA GLY A 160 -1.79 9.89 -1.93
C GLY A 160 -2.56 8.98 -0.99
N LEU A 161 -1.90 8.37 0.00
CA LEU A 161 -2.56 7.53 1.00
C LEU A 161 -3.27 8.39 2.05
N GLY A 162 -4.46 7.96 2.49
CA GLY A 162 -5.24 8.62 3.55
C GLY A 162 -4.94 8.08 4.95
N CYS A 163 -4.43 6.86 5.03
CA CYS A 163 -4.03 6.20 6.27
C CYS A 163 -2.80 5.34 6.05
N VAL A 164 -1.87 5.36 7.00
CA VAL A 164 -0.68 4.50 7.00
C VAL A 164 -0.67 3.70 8.28
N MET A 165 -0.72 2.37 8.14
CA MET A 165 -0.64 1.41 9.23
C MET A 165 0.78 0.84 9.31
N PHE A 166 1.33 0.68 10.52
CA PHE A 166 2.56 -0.06 10.75
C PHE A 166 2.53 -0.80 12.09
N GLU A 167 3.27 -1.92 12.15
CA GLU A 167 3.20 -2.87 13.24
C GLU A 167 4.38 -2.74 14.22
N ASP A 168 4.15 -3.20 15.46
CA ASP A 168 5.15 -3.29 16.53
C ASP A 168 5.96 -4.60 16.49
N ARG A 169 6.00 -5.26 15.31
CA ARG A 169 6.76 -6.49 15.10
C ARG A 169 7.92 -6.26 14.14
N ASP A 170 9.10 -6.78 14.48
CA ASP A 170 10.22 -6.88 13.54
C ASP A 170 9.93 -7.95 12.48
N LEU A 171 10.06 -7.60 11.22
CA LEU A 171 9.91 -8.53 10.08
C LEU A 171 11.12 -9.46 9.88
N GLY A 172 12.15 -9.36 10.71
CA GLY A 172 13.30 -10.25 10.69
C GLY A 172 12.94 -11.71 11.04
N PRO A 173 13.91 -12.63 10.92
CA PRO A 173 13.71 -14.03 11.28
C PRO A 173 13.20 -14.18 12.73
N GLY A 174 12.01 -14.78 12.88
CA GLY A 174 11.40 -15.05 14.17
C GLY A 174 10.40 -14.00 14.67
N GLY A 175 10.20 -12.90 13.95
CA GLY A 175 9.13 -11.91 14.15
C GLY A 175 8.87 -11.57 15.61
N ARG A 176 9.71 -10.76 16.27
CA ARG A 176 9.57 -10.40 17.68
C ARG A 176 8.93 -9.03 17.84
N LEU A 177 8.17 -8.85 18.92
CA LEU A 177 7.75 -7.52 19.33
C LEU A 177 8.96 -6.61 19.57
N VAL A 178 8.90 -5.40 19.05
CA VAL A 178 9.83 -4.34 19.45
C VAL A 178 9.45 -3.80 20.83
N SER A 179 10.34 -3.07 21.49
CA SER A 179 10.00 -2.45 22.77
C SER A 179 8.92 -1.38 22.60
N VAL A 180 8.16 -1.11 23.65
CA VAL A 180 7.12 -0.07 23.66
C VAL A 180 7.75 1.30 23.36
N GLU A 181 8.94 1.57 23.90
CA GLU A 181 9.67 2.81 23.69
C GLU A 181 10.02 3.01 22.21
N LEU A 182 10.56 1.98 21.55
CA LEU A 182 10.89 2.08 20.13
C LEU A 182 9.62 2.33 19.28
N MET A 183 8.53 1.61 19.56
CA MET A 183 7.29 1.80 18.80
C MET A 183 6.69 3.20 19.05
N THR A 184 6.70 3.70 20.29
CA THR A 184 6.21 5.05 20.57
C THR A 184 7.07 6.14 19.93
N ASP A 185 8.39 5.96 19.87
CA ASP A 185 9.28 6.89 19.17
C ASP A 185 9.04 6.87 17.65
N LYS A 186 8.76 5.70 17.06
CA LYS A 186 8.34 5.58 15.66
C LYS A 186 7.00 6.26 15.41
N ILE A 187 6.02 6.12 16.31
CA ILE A 187 4.72 6.79 16.19
C ILE A 187 4.89 8.31 16.27
N ARG A 188 5.69 8.84 17.20
CA ARG A 188 5.99 10.29 17.28
C ARG A 188 6.64 10.78 15.98
N ALA A 189 7.63 10.05 15.47
CA ALA A 189 8.27 10.37 14.20
C ALA A 189 7.28 10.34 13.02
N ALA A 190 6.32 9.41 13.03
CA ALA A 190 5.27 9.34 12.02
C ALA A 190 4.33 10.56 12.09
N VAL A 191 3.94 10.97 13.29
CA VAL A 191 3.12 12.17 13.53
C VAL A 191 3.85 13.43 13.08
N ASP A 192 5.14 13.56 13.39
CA ASP A 192 5.97 14.71 13.00
C ASP A 192 6.24 14.75 11.48
N ALA A 193 6.19 13.61 10.81
CA ALA A 193 6.42 13.51 9.37
C ALA A 193 5.26 14.04 8.52
N ARG A 194 4.04 14.11 9.07
CA ARG A 194 2.82 14.53 8.36
C ARG A 194 2.93 15.96 7.88
N ARG A 195 2.59 16.20 6.62
CA ARG A 195 2.38 17.54 6.03
C ARG A 195 0.88 17.86 5.98
N ASP A 196 0.05 16.84 5.64
CA ASP A 196 -1.39 16.90 5.77
C ASP A 196 -1.76 16.54 7.22
N PRO A 197 -2.29 17.47 8.03
CA PRO A 197 -2.68 17.19 9.41
C PRO A 197 -3.76 16.10 9.52
N ASP A 198 -4.46 15.84 8.42
CA ASP A 198 -5.53 14.84 8.37
C ASP A 198 -5.05 13.44 8.02
N LEU A 199 -3.78 13.26 7.55
CA LEU A 199 -3.23 11.91 7.34
C LEU A 199 -3.37 11.09 8.63
N VAL A 200 -3.96 9.91 8.52
CA VAL A 200 -4.21 9.02 9.67
C VAL A 200 -3.00 8.13 9.91
N ILE A 201 -2.47 8.17 11.12
CA ILE A 201 -1.42 7.25 11.60
C ILE A 201 -2.09 6.15 12.40
N MET A 202 -1.99 4.91 11.90
CA MET A 202 -2.59 3.73 12.51
C MET A 202 -1.50 2.84 13.12
N ALA A 203 -1.53 2.66 14.43
CA ALA A 203 -0.64 1.72 15.09
C ALA A 203 -1.26 0.32 15.12
N ARG A 204 -0.51 -0.68 14.66
CA ARG A 204 -0.88 -2.09 14.76
C ARG A 204 -0.09 -2.74 15.89
N CYS A 205 -0.80 -3.35 16.84
CA CYS A 205 -0.24 -4.13 17.93
C CYS A 205 -0.36 -5.62 17.63
N ASP A 206 0.77 -6.29 17.42
CA ASP A 206 0.84 -7.73 17.11
C ASP A 206 1.01 -8.61 18.36
N ALA A 207 0.97 -8.04 19.58
CA ALA A 207 1.22 -8.74 20.81
C ALA A 207 0.37 -10.00 20.99
N VAL A 208 -0.96 -9.90 20.81
CA VAL A 208 -1.86 -11.06 20.97
C VAL A 208 -1.58 -12.12 19.92
N SER A 209 -1.33 -11.73 18.66
CA SER A 209 -1.01 -12.66 17.58
C SER A 209 0.28 -13.45 17.82
N LEU A 210 1.19 -12.90 18.63
CA LEU A 210 2.44 -13.53 19.03
C LEU A 210 2.35 -14.26 20.39
N GLY A 211 1.12 -14.41 20.94
CA GLY A 211 0.88 -15.16 22.17
C GLY A 211 1.06 -14.38 23.46
N THR A 212 1.16 -13.06 23.38
CA THR A 212 1.23 -12.18 24.57
C THR A 212 -0.18 -12.02 25.18
N PRO A 213 -0.30 -11.90 26.51
CA PRO A 213 -1.59 -11.65 27.17
C PRO A 213 -2.28 -10.39 26.66
N VAL A 214 -3.61 -10.39 26.67
CA VAL A 214 -4.44 -9.26 26.20
C VAL A 214 -4.12 -7.98 26.99
N GLU A 215 -3.90 -8.09 28.29
CA GLU A 215 -3.56 -6.97 29.16
C GLU A 215 -2.32 -6.21 28.67
N GLU A 216 -1.24 -6.92 28.34
CA GLU A 216 -0.03 -6.31 27.79
C GLU A 216 -0.29 -5.65 26.43
N ALA A 217 -1.11 -6.26 25.58
CA ALA A 217 -1.50 -5.67 24.31
C ALA A 217 -2.28 -4.35 24.50
N LEU A 218 -3.18 -4.29 25.49
CA LEU A 218 -3.92 -3.08 25.83
C LEU A 218 -3.00 -1.98 26.38
N ASP A 219 -2.04 -2.32 27.26
CA ASP A 219 -1.05 -1.38 27.78
C ASP A 219 -0.18 -0.80 26.65
N ARG A 220 0.26 -1.63 25.70
CA ARG A 220 0.95 -1.19 24.48
C ARG A 220 0.07 -0.24 23.67
N GLY A 221 -1.18 -0.63 23.41
CA GLY A 221 -2.14 0.20 22.66
C GLY A 221 -2.37 1.56 23.31
N ALA A 222 -2.46 1.64 24.66
CA ALA A 222 -2.58 2.91 25.37
C ALA A 222 -1.33 3.79 25.18
N ALA A 223 -0.14 3.20 25.28
CA ALA A 223 1.11 3.93 25.04
C ALA A 223 1.20 4.45 23.58
N TYR A 224 0.71 3.67 22.61
CA TYR A 224 0.68 4.07 21.20
C TYR A 224 -0.32 5.21 20.97
N ALA A 225 -1.48 5.17 21.61
CA ALA A 225 -2.47 6.25 21.58
C ALA A 225 -1.92 7.55 22.19
N GLU A 226 -1.19 7.46 23.30
CA GLU A 226 -0.50 8.60 23.96
C GLU A 226 0.63 9.15 23.08
N ALA A 227 1.34 8.28 22.35
CA ALA A 227 2.39 8.70 21.43
C ALA A 227 1.84 9.44 20.17
N GLY A 228 0.52 9.44 19.96
CA GLY A 228 -0.14 10.19 18.89
C GLY A 228 -0.73 9.35 17.78
N ALA A 229 -0.85 8.03 17.92
CA ALA A 229 -1.60 7.22 16.96
C ALA A 229 -3.07 7.66 16.93
N ASP A 230 -3.60 7.87 15.74
CA ASP A 230 -4.99 8.33 15.54
C ASP A 230 -5.98 7.19 15.72
N THR A 231 -5.60 5.98 15.32
CA THR A 231 -6.41 4.75 15.42
C THR A 231 -5.51 3.55 15.66
N LEU A 232 -6.09 2.45 16.14
CA LEU A 232 -5.35 1.23 16.48
C LEU A 232 -5.99 -0.02 15.87
N TYR A 233 -5.14 -1.00 15.62
CA TYR A 233 -5.51 -2.36 15.27
C TYR A 233 -4.75 -3.34 16.15
N PHE A 234 -5.47 -4.26 16.79
CA PHE A 234 -4.90 -5.33 17.62
C PHE A 234 -4.98 -6.66 16.85
N ALA A 235 -3.86 -7.12 16.31
CA ALA A 235 -3.81 -8.38 15.58
C ALA A 235 -4.02 -9.56 16.53
N GLY A 236 -4.98 -10.42 16.19
CA GLY A 236 -5.31 -11.61 16.99
C GLY A 236 -6.22 -11.36 18.20
N LEU A 237 -6.64 -10.12 18.45
CA LEU A 237 -7.61 -9.82 19.50
C LEU A 237 -8.99 -10.38 19.15
N GLY A 238 -9.62 -11.06 20.11
CA GLY A 238 -10.99 -11.56 19.96
C GLY A 238 -12.00 -10.41 19.79
N MET A 239 -13.02 -10.61 18.98
CA MET A 239 -14.04 -9.58 18.70
C MET A 239 -14.75 -9.08 19.96
N ASP A 240 -14.95 -9.95 20.94
CA ASP A 240 -15.58 -9.67 22.24
C ASP A 240 -14.74 -8.79 23.16
N GLU A 241 -13.42 -8.69 22.93
CA GLU A 241 -12.49 -7.83 23.66
C GLU A 241 -12.43 -6.39 23.11
N TYR A 242 -12.90 -6.13 21.89
CA TYR A 242 -12.83 -4.80 21.28
C TYR A 242 -13.58 -3.70 22.06
N PRO A 243 -14.77 -3.94 22.68
CA PRO A 243 -15.42 -2.94 23.53
C PRO A 243 -14.53 -2.50 24.70
N ARG A 244 -13.87 -3.46 25.36
CA ARG A 244 -12.93 -3.20 26.45
C ARG A 244 -11.70 -2.43 25.94
N ALA A 245 -11.13 -2.86 24.81
CA ALA A 245 -9.98 -2.19 24.20
C ALA A 245 -10.32 -0.73 23.83
N SER A 246 -11.49 -0.48 23.23
CA SER A 246 -11.96 0.86 22.88
C SER A 246 -12.07 1.80 24.09
N GLU A 247 -12.59 1.32 25.21
CA GLU A 247 -12.70 2.09 26.45
C GLU A 247 -11.32 2.37 27.06
N PHE A 248 -10.39 1.41 26.95
CA PHE A 248 -9.06 1.51 27.51
C PHE A 248 -8.18 2.49 26.74
N VAL A 249 -8.12 2.36 25.41
CA VAL A 249 -7.23 3.19 24.57
C VAL A 249 -7.82 4.53 24.17
N LYS A 250 -9.15 4.70 24.28
CA LYS A 250 -9.89 5.93 23.94
C LYS A 250 -9.59 6.44 22.51
N ARG A 251 -9.53 5.53 21.58
CA ARG A 251 -9.34 5.78 20.13
C ARG A 251 -10.32 4.94 19.33
N SER A 252 -10.56 5.33 18.10
CA SER A 252 -11.22 4.46 17.12
C SER A 252 -10.40 3.19 16.93
N LEU A 253 -11.09 2.07 16.76
CA LEU A 253 -10.46 0.78 16.51
C LEU A 253 -10.84 0.25 15.14
N ILE A 254 -9.86 -0.34 14.49
CA ILE A 254 -9.99 -1.02 13.21
C ILE A 254 -9.70 -2.51 13.45
N SER A 255 -10.39 -3.39 12.72
CA SER A 255 -10.15 -4.83 12.83
C SER A 255 -10.17 -5.51 11.47
N THR A 256 -9.36 -6.56 11.32
CA THR A 256 -9.55 -7.50 10.20
C THR A 256 -10.81 -8.31 10.43
N VAL A 257 -11.57 -8.50 9.35
CA VAL A 257 -12.85 -9.23 9.36
C VAL A 257 -12.75 -10.38 8.36
N ASN A 258 -13.05 -11.59 8.79
CA ASN A 258 -13.09 -12.74 7.92
C ASN A 258 -14.53 -13.06 7.46
N ASP A 259 -15.44 -13.29 8.40
CA ASP A 259 -16.83 -13.69 8.11
C ASP A 259 -17.77 -13.20 9.23
N SER A 260 -17.66 -11.92 9.61
CA SER A 260 -18.53 -11.31 10.62
C SER A 260 -19.48 -10.33 9.97
N PRO A 261 -20.79 -10.36 10.31
CA PRO A 261 -21.75 -9.36 9.88
C PRO A 261 -21.35 -7.95 10.30
N LEU A 262 -21.71 -6.95 9.51
CA LEU A 262 -21.45 -5.53 9.82
C LEU A 262 -22.00 -5.11 11.19
N ALA A 263 -23.15 -5.67 11.59
CA ALA A 263 -23.75 -5.44 12.90
C ALA A 263 -22.82 -5.83 14.07
N ASP A 264 -21.96 -6.83 13.90
CA ASP A 264 -21.02 -7.24 14.92
C ASP A 264 -19.87 -6.23 15.09
N LEU A 265 -19.46 -5.54 14.01
CA LEU A 265 -18.50 -4.45 14.10
C LEU A 265 -19.05 -3.31 14.97
N LYS A 266 -20.30 -2.91 14.73
CA LYS A 266 -20.96 -1.87 15.52
C LYS A 266 -21.11 -2.27 17.00
N LYS A 267 -21.59 -3.49 17.26
CA LYS A 267 -21.72 -4.04 18.60
C LYS A 267 -20.38 -4.02 19.36
N ASN A 268 -19.30 -4.30 18.66
CA ASN A 268 -17.95 -4.39 19.23
C ASN A 268 -17.16 -3.07 19.14
N LYS A 269 -17.81 -1.94 18.84
CA LYS A 269 -17.20 -0.59 18.77
C LYS A 269 -16.01 -0.51 17.78
N ILE A 270 -16.09 -1.24 16.68
CA ILE A 270 -15.10 -1.20 15.59
C ILE A 270 -15.59 -0.19 14.57
N SER A 271 -14.77 0.82 14.27
CA SER A 271 -15.09 1.89 13.34
C SER A 271 -14.94 1.49 11.88
N LEU A 272 -14.01 0.55 11.57
CA LEU A 272 -13.74 0.10 10.21
C LEU A 272 -13.33 -1.37 10.19
N GLY A 273 -13.99 -2.16 9.37
CA GLY A 273 -13.63 -3.54 9.10
C GLY A 273 -12.73 -3.68 7.88
N LEU A 274 -11.58 -4.37 8.01
CA LEU A 274 -10.66 -4.67 6.91
C LEU A 274 -10.89 -6.08 6.38
N TYR A 275 -11.28 -6.19 5.11
CA TYR A 275 -11.54 -7.46 4.40
C TYR A 275 -10.38 -7.78 3.45
N VAL A 276 -9.18 -7.96 4.01
CA VAL A 276 -7.88 -7.89 3.31
C VAL A 276 -7.75 -8.92 2.18
N GLY A 277 -8.11 -10.18 2.42
CA GLY A 277 -7.85 -11.29 1.49
C GLY A 277 -9.04 -11.70 0.61
N HIS A 278 -10.24 -11.17 0.82
CA HIS A 278 -11.48 -11.70 0.25
C HIS A 278 -11.48 -11.68 -1.29
N ALA A 279 -11.28 -10.52 -1.88
CA ALA A 279 -11.31 -10.37 -3.34
C ALA A 279 -10.19 -11.18 -4.02
N LEU A 280 -8.96 -11.13 -3.50
CA LEU A 280 -7.82 -11.86 -4.06
C LEU A 280 -8.03 -13.38 -4.01
N ASN A 281 -8.45 -13.92 -2.86
CA ASN A 281 -8.64 -15.37 -2.70
C ASN A 281 -9.76 -15.90 -3.60
N VAL A 282 -10.86 -15.16 -3.75
CA VAL A 282 -11.95 -15.52 -4.67
C VAL A 282 -11.49 -15.49 -6.12
N ALA A 283 -10.74 -14.44 -6.52
CA ALA A 283 -10.21 -14.33 -7.89
C ALA A 283 -9.24 -15.46 -8.24
N LEU A 284 -8.30 -15.77 -7.33
CA LEU A 284 -7.36 -16.89 -7.53
C LEU A 284 -8.09 -18.25 -7.53
N GLY A 285 -9.09 -18.44 -6.69
CA GLY A 285 -9.93 -19.66 -6.67
C GLY A 285 -10.68 -19.85 -7.98
N ALA A 286 -11.31 -18.81 -8.51
CA ALA A 286 -11.99 -18.83 -9.80
C ALA A 286 -11.02 -19.14 -10.97
N ALA A 287 -9.84 -18.49 -10.96
CA ALA A 287 -8.79 -18.75 -11.95
C ALA A 287 -8.28 -20.19 -11.88
N HIS A 288 -8.03 -20.71 -10.68
CA HIS A 288 -7.60 -22.12 -10.49
C HIS A 288 -8.59 -23.11 -11.09
N GLN A 289 -9.90 -22.95 -10.82
CA GLN A 289 -10.94 -23.80 -11.37
C GLN A 289 -10.98 -23.70 -12.90
N ALA A 290 -10.98 -22.48 -13.46
CA ALA A 290 -11.05 -22.27 -14.90
C ALA A 290 -9.83 -22.88 -15.63
N LEU A 291 -8.62 -22.73 -15.09
CA LEU A 291 -7.40 -23.32 -15.64
C LEU A 291 -7.41 -24.87 -15.56
N GLY A 292 -7.97 -25.47 -14.52
CA GLY A 292 -8.17 -26.90 -14.41
C GLY A 292 -9.11 -27.43 -15.48
N GLU A 293 -10.26 -26.78 -15.70
CA GLU A 293 -11.20 -27.13 -16.76
C GLU A 293 -10.55 -26.98 -18.17
N LEU A 294 -9.87 -25.86 -18.41
CA LEU A 294 -9.19 -25.61 -19.67
C LEU A 294 -8.15 -26.70 -19.98
N LYS A 295 -7.35 -27.09 -18.99
CA LYS A 295 -6.33 -28.13 -19.14
C LYS A 295 -6.93 -29.51 -19.44
N SER A 296 -8.07 -29.85 -18.81
CA SER A 296 -8.68 -31.18 -18.94
C SER A 296 -9.58 -31.33 -20.16
N THR A 297 -10.25 -30.26 -20.61
CA THR A 297 -11.29 -30.30 -21.63
C THR A 297 -11.00 -29.44 -22.85
N GLY A 298 -9.97 -28.59 -22.82
CA GLY A 298 -9.65 -27.61 -23.86
C GLY A 298 -10.58 -26.38 -23.89
N ARG A 299 -11.48 -26.24 -22.91
CA ARG A 299 -12.41 -25.11 -22.81
C ARG A 299 -12.80 -24.83 -21.36
N VAL A 300 -13.31 -23.61 -21.11
CA VAL A 300 -13.94 -23.25 -19.84
C VAL A 300 -15.45 -23.23 -20.05
N ALA A 301 -16.18 -24.05 -19.28
CA ALA A 301 -17.63 -24.10 -19.35
C ALA A 301 -18.24 -22.78 -18.87
N ASN A 302 -19.29 -22.31 -19.56
CA ASN A 302 -20.03 -21.09 -19.22
C ASN A 302 -19.15 -19.86 -18.98
N LEU A 303 -18.07 -19.70 -19.77
CA LEU A 303 -17.11 -18.59 -19.59
C LEU A 303 -17.81 -17.23 -19.57
N GLY A 304 -18.85 -17.03 -20.40
CA GLY A 304 -19.61 -15.79 -20.45
C GLY A 304 -20.30 -15.43 -19.15
N GLU A 305 -20.88 -16.42 -18.47
CA GLU A 305 -21.56 -16.23 -17.17
C GLU A 305 -20.59 -16.01 -16.00
N ARG A 306 -19.38 -16.56 -16.14
CA ARG A 306 -18.30 -16.47 -15.15
C ARG A 306 -17.38 -15.27 -15.36
N SER A 307 -17.58 -14.52 -16.44
CA SER A 307 -16.82 -13.30 -16.76
C SER A 307 -17.53 -12.07 -16.23
N LEU A 308 -16.77 -11.00 -16.07
CA LEU A 308 -17.33 -9.69 -15.73
C LEU A 308 -18.35 -9.24 -16.80
N PRO A 309 -19.49 -8.63 -16.38
CA PRO A 309 -20.41 -7.98 -17.29
C PRO A 309 -19.67 -6.97 -18.20
N ARG A 310 -20.13 -6.82 -19.45
CA ARG A 310 -19.44 -5.99 -20.45
C ARG A 310 -19.34 -4.51 -20.05
N ASP A 311 -20.35 -3.99 -19.38
CA ASP A 311 -20.38 -2.61 -18.87
C ASP A 311 -19.38 -2.41 -17.74
N VAL A 312 -19.29 -3.34 -16.77
CA VAL A 312 -18.29 -3.35 -15.71
C VAL A 312 -16.88 -3.46 -16.27
N ASN A 313 -16.65 -4.40 -17.22
CA ASN A 313 -15.33 -4.52 -17.85
C ASN A 313 -14.94 -3.22 -18.59
N ARG A 314 -15.89 -2.55 -19.24
CA ARG A 314 -15.64 -1.26 -19.92
C ARG A 314 -15.32 -0.16 -18.89
N MET A 315 -15.98 -0.15 -17.74
CA MET A 315 -15.71 0.80 -16.65
C MET A 315 -14.29 0.64 -16.12
N LEU A 316 -13.80 -0.59 -15.95
CA LEU A 316 -12.43 -0.84 -15.46
C LEU A 316 -11.34 -0.30 -16.41
N MET A 317 -11.64 -0.12 -17.71
CA MET A 317 -10.70 0.37 -18.73
C MET A 317 -10.73 1.89 -18.90
N ARG A 318 -11.66 2.61 -18.24
CA ARG A 318 -11.71 4.07 -18.29
C ARG A 318 -10.74 4.67 -17.27
N ARG A 319 -10.10 5.77 -17.68
CA ARG A 319 -9.29 6.61 -16.79
C ARG A 319 -10.17 7.60 -16.06
#